data_27166cd2ccc6c7c01ddaa17b04b41c75
#
_entry.id   27166cd2ccc6c7c01ddaa17b04b41c75
#
_cell.length_a   1.000
_cell.length_b   1.000
_cell.length_c   1.000
_cell.angle_alpha   90.00
_cell.angle_beta   90.00
_cell.angle_gamma   90.00
#
_symmetry.space_group_name_H-M   'P 1'
#
loop_
_entity.id
_entity.type
_entity.pdbx_description
1 polymer ?
#
loop_
_entity_poly.entity_id
_entity_poly.type
_entity_poly.pdbx_seq_one_letter_code
_entity_poly.pdbx_strand_id
1 'polypeptide(L)'
;GSPVDPVPDSVRKALAVAANDPNAYGYPATAGTADLRTAIAEWFSATRNVDLQAIHADVVPTVGSKEGVALMASLLHFGEDDVVVQPKVSYPTYEIGTQLAGAKVLKVDDVADVASWRNVPGVKAVWVNSPCNPTGEVYSAERMAGIVVAAREIGAVVLSDECYALMQWRDAVNDAEGEADSLASTPCALCDDVCLGSAEGVLVLYSLSKQSNMAGYRTAFIAGDESLIASMSAY
;
A
#
# COMPACT_ATOMS: atom_id res chain seq x y z
N GLY A 1 -1.00 -2.97 -16.65
CA GLY A 1 -1.92 -2.58 -17.70
C GLY A 1 -2.64 -1.26 -17.43
N SER A 2 -2.93 -0.52 -18.50
CA SER A 2 -3.78 0.66 -18.39
C SER A 2 -5.23 0.24 -18.20
N PRO A 3 -6.05 0.97 -17.40
CA PRO A 3 -7.48 0.80 -17.38
C PRO A 3 -8.07 1.00 -18.78
N VAL A 4 -9.13 0.26 -19.09
CA VAL A 4 -9.81 0.34 -20.41
C VAL A 4 -11.18 1.01 -20.32
N ASP A 5 -11.74 1.07 -19.12
CA ASP A 5 -13.01 1.72 -18.85
C ASP A 5 -12.83 3.21 -18.52
N PRO A 6 -13.87 4.04 -18.76
CA PRO A 6 -13.79 5.45 -18.44
C PRO A 6 -13.75 5.70 -16.93
N VAL A 7 -13.19 6.84 -16.55
CA VAL A 7 -13.26 7.33 -15.16
C VAL A 7 -14.73 7.54 -14.77
N PRO A 8 -15.16 7.16 -13.56
CA PRO A 8 -16.54 7.36 -13.10
C PRO A 8 -17.03 8.81 -13.23
N ASP A 9 -18.27 8.99 -13.61
CA ASP A 9 -18.89 10.31 -13.77
C ASP A 9 -18.86 11.17 -12.51
N SER A 10 -18.99 10.53 -11.34
CA SER A 10 -18.91 11.20 -10.04
C SER A 10 -17.56 11.88 -9.84
N VAL A 11 -16.48 11.20 -10.20
CA VAL A 11 -15.11 11.74 -10.11
C VAL A 11 -14.92 12.92 -11.05
N ARG A 12 -15.36 12.78 -12.33
CA ARG A 12 -15.25 13.85 -13.32
C ARG A 12 -16.02 15.11 -12.90
N LYS A 13 -17.23 14.93 -12.33
CA LYS A 13 -18.05 16.03 -11.81
C LYS A 13 -17.40 16.70 -10.60
N ALA A 14 -16.87 15.93 -9.65
CA ALA A 14 -16.16 16.46 -8.47
C ALA A 14 -14.93 17.28 -8.89
N LEU A 15 -14.14 16.78 -9.84
CA LEU A 15 -12.97 17.51 -10.36
C LEU A 15 -13.37 18.80 -11.08
N ALA A 16 -14.46 18.81 -11.86
CA ALA A 16 -14.95 20.01 -12.50
C ALA A 16 -15.39 21.08 -11.48
N VAL A 17 -16.00 20.68 -10.38
CA VAL A 17 -16.36 21.58 -9.27
C VAL A 17 -15.09 22.12 -8.62
N ALA A 18 -14.15 21.24 -8.25
CA ALA A 18 -12.90 21.64 -7.60
C ALA A 18 -12.03 22.57 -8.46
N ALA A 19 -11.99 22.35 -9.78
CA ALA A 19 -11.26 23.21 -10.72
C ALA A 19 -11.82 24.63 -10.82
N ASN A 20 -13.09 24.83 -10.45
CA ASN A 20 -13.72 26.15 -10.42
C ASN A 20 -13.67 26.84 -9.05
N ASP A 21 -13.02 26.25 -8.05
CA ASP A 21 -12.82 26.89 -6.77
C ASP A 21 -11.82 28.04 -6.92
N PRO A 22 -12.24 29.30 -6.67
CA PRO A 22 -11.34 30.45 -6.79
C PRO A 22 -10.20 30.45 -5.77
N ASN A 23 -10.27 29.56 -4.75
CA ASN A 23 -9.24 29.42 -3.72
C ASN A 23 -8.24 28.28 -4.01
N ALA A 24 -8.38 27.55 -5.10
CA ALA A 24 -7.51 26.43 -5.49
C ALA A 24 -6.15 26.91 -6.10
N TYR A 25 -5.59 28.02 -5.59
CA TYR A 25 -4.33 28.60 -6.07
C TYR A 25 -3.14 28.32 -5.15
N GLY A 26 -3.39 27.82 -3.96
CA GLY A 26 -2.34 27.55 -2.95
C GLY A 26 -1.59 26.26 -3.22
N TYR A 27 -0.41 26.12 -2.63
CA TYR A 27 0.27 24.85 -2.60
C TYR A 27 -0.51 23.84 -1.76
N PRO A 28 -0.55 22.57 -2.18
CA PRO A 28 -1.19 21.53 -1.37
C PRO A 28 -0.41 21.30 -0.06
N ALA A 29 -1.14 20.93 1.01
CA ALA A 29 -0.49 20.49 2.23
C ALA A 29 0.18 19.13 1.98
N THR A 30 1.44 18.96 2.39
CA THR A 30 2.21 17.71 2.21
C THR A 30 1.49 16.51 2.81
N ALA A 31 0.98 16.66 4.03
CA ALA A 31 0.21 15.59 4.70
C ALA A 31 -1.19 15.38 4.13
N GLY A 32 -1.62 16.17 3.14
CA GLY A 32 -2.99 16.20 2.65
C GLY A 32 -3.93 17.07 3.50
N THR A 33 -5.07 17.46 2.93
CA THR A 33 -6.10 18.18 3.67
C THR A 33 -6.77 17.27 4.69
N ALA A 34 -7.38 17.84 5.73
CA ALA A 34 -8.14 17.08 6.72
C ALA A 34 -9.24 16.24 6.06
N ASP A 35 -9.97 16.82 5.11
CA ASP A 35 -11.04 16.13 4.39
C ASP A 35 -10.53 14.93 3.59
N LEU A 36 -9.37 15.06 2.91
CA LEU A 36 -8.76 13.96 2.17
C LEU A 36 -8.34 12.83 3.12
N ARG A 37 -7.70 13.17 4.24
CA ARG A 37 -7.28 12.19 5.25
C ARG A 37 -8.46 11.46 5.86
N THR A 38 -9.55 12.19 6.18
CA THR A 38 -10.81 11.62 6.65
C THR A 38 -11.41 10.68 5.62
N ALA A 39 -11.48 11.10 4.34
CA ALA A 39 -12.00 10.25 3.26
C ALA A 39 -11.18 8.96 3.07
N ILE A 40 -9.86 9.01 3.24
CA ILE A 40 -9.00 7.81 3.20
C ILE A 40 -9.31 6.88 4.39
N ALA A 41 -9.45 7.42 5.60
CA ALA A 41 -9.77 6.63 6.78
C ALA A 41 -11.17 5.98 6.67
N GLU A 42 -12.16 6.71 6.20
CA GLU A 42 -13.50 6.19 5.91
C GLU A 42 -13.46 5.09 4.84
N TRP A 43 -12.63 5.27 3.81
CA TRP A 43 -12.44 4.25 2.78
C TRP A 43 -11.84 2.96 3.38
N PHE A 44 -10.82 3.04 4.23
CA PHE A 44 -10.27 1.86 4.92
C PHE A 44 -11.33 1.16 5.77
N SER A 45 -12.10 1.91 6.54
CA SER A 45 -13.18 1.37 7.36
C SER A 45 -14.23 0.65 6.51
N ALA A 46 -14.71 1.30 5.44
CA ALA A 46 -15.80 0.79 4.61
C ALA A 46 -15.40 -0.37 3.69
N THR A 47 -14.16 -0.38 3.19
CA THR A 47 -13.74 -1.33 2.14
C THR A 47 -12.75 -2.39 2.62
N ARG A 48 -11.99 -2.10 3.69
CA ARG A 48 -10.95 -3.00 4.21
C ARG A 48 -11.25 -3.47 5.63
N ASN A 49 -12.32 -2.99 6.25
CA ASN A 49 -12.69 -3.25 7.65
C ASN A 49 -11.54 -2.91 8.62
N VAL A 50 -10.85 -1.79 8.38
CA VAL A 50 -9.73 -1.30 9.18
C VAL A 50 -10.08 0.03 9.82
N ASP A 51 -9.98 0.11 11.13
CA ASP A 51 -10.00 1.36 11.88
C ASP A 51 -8.55 1.83 12.10
N LEU A 52 -8.12 2.79 11.28
CA LEU A 52 -6.74 3.30 11.32
C LEU A 52 -6.37 3.88 12.69
N GLN A 53 -7.32 4.54 13.37
CA GLN A 53 -7.06 5.13 14.68
C GLN A 53 -6.85 4.06 15.75
N ALA A 54 -7.64 2.98 15.72
CA ALA A 54 -7.55 1.89 16.69
C ALA A 54 -6.19 1.16 16.66
N ILE A 55 -5.53 1.12 15.50
CA ILE A 55 -4.24 0.44 15.31
C ILE A 55 -3.04 1.40 15.29
N HIS A 56 -3.21 2.68 15.64
CA HIS A 56 -2.18 3.71 15.58
C HIS A 56 -1.57 3.88 14.17
N ALA A 57 -2.45 3.95 13.17
CA ALA A 57 -2.08 4.22 11.79
C ALA A 57 -2.45 5.64 11.38
N ASP A 58 -1.65 6.21 10.49
CA ASP A 58 -1.90 7.49 9.85
C ASP A 58 -1.79 7.36 8.32
N VAL A 59 -2.03 8.46 7.60
CA VAL A 59 -2.06 8.46 6.13
C VAL A 59 -1.32 9.66 5.56
N VAL A 60 -0.71 9.46 4.37
CA VAL A 60 -0.16 10.54 3.55
C VAL A 60 -0.50 10.31 2.08
N PRO A 61 -1.00 11.32 1.35
CA PRO A 61 -1.26 11.21 -0.09
C PRO A 61 0.05 11.20 -0.88
N THR A 62 0.03 10.55 -2.06
CA THR A 62 1.15 10.52 -3.01
C THR A 62 0.66 10.77 -4.44
N VAL A 63 1.56 11.26 -5.30
CA VAL A 63 1.28 11.50 -6.73
C VAL A 63 1.35 10.17 -7.50
N GLY A 64 0.39 9.28 -7.20
CA GLY A 64 0.34 7.90 -7.64
C GLY A 64 1.25 6.99 -6.79
N SER A 65 0.90 5.70 -6.69
CA SER A 65 1.67 4.74 -5.88
C SER A 65 3.11 4.55 -6.35
N LYS A 66 3.39 4.76 -7.65
CA LYS A 66 4.75 4.67 -8.18
C LYS A 66 5.71 5.66 -7.52
N GLU A 67 5.27 6.86 -7.19
CA GLU A 67 6.06 7.84 -6.43
C GLU A 67 6.40 7.28 -5.05
N GLY A 68 5.39 6.85 -4.29
CA GLY A 68 5.60 6.26 -2.96
C GLY A 68 6.54 5.05 -3.01
N VAL A 69 6.35 4.15 -3.99
CA VAL A 69 7.24 3.00 -4.18
C VAL A 69 8.68 3.44 -4.48
N ALA A 70 8.87 4.37 -5.41
CA ALA A 70 10.19 4.80 -5.85
C ALA A 70 10.97 5.54 -4.77
N LEU A 71 10.28 6.30 -3.93
CA LEU A 71 10.90 7.12 -2.88
C LEU A 71 10.99 6.39 -1.52
N MET A 72 10.31 5.27 -1.36
CA MET A 72 10.16 4.61 -0.05
C MET A 72 11.48 4.38 0.68
N ALA A 73 12.47 3.80 0.01
CA ALA A 73 13.77 3.53 0.63
C ALA A 73 14.50 4.83 1.04
N SER A 74 14.37 5.90 0.24
CA SER A 74 14.95 7.20 0.57
C SER A 74 14.21 7.88 1.73
N LEU A 75 12.88 7.82 1.76
CA LEU A 75 12.05 8.39 2.83
C LEU A 75 12.26 7.66 4.18
N LEU A 76 12.62 6.39 4.13
CA LEU A 76 12.98 5.58 5.30
C LEU A 76 14.49 5.67 5.62
N HIS A 77 15.24 6.53 4.93
CA HIS A 77 16.67 6.78 5.14
C HIS A 77 17.57 5.54 4.97
N PHE A 78 17.19 4.62 4.10
CA PHE A 78 18.03 3.46 3.82
C PHE A 78 19.26 3.85 2.98
N GLY A 79 20.39 3.16 3.21
CA GLY A 79 21.66 3.40 2.56
C GLY A 79 22.44 2.12 2.29
N GLU A 80 23.75 2.23 2.09
CA GLU A 80 24.64 1.17 1.59
C GLU A 80 24.71 -0.10 2.45
N ASP A 81 24.40 -0.01 3.74
CA ASP A 81 24.40 -1.15 4.65
C ASP A 81 23.02 -1.81 4.80
N ASP A 82 21.98 -1.17 4.29
CA ASP A 82 20.60 -1.62 4.41
C ASP A 82 20.19 -2.52 3.23
N VAL A 83 19.38 -3.52 3.54
CA VAL A 83 18.88 -4.50 2.58
C VAL A 83 17.36 -4.42 2.52
N VAL A 84 16.82 -4.30 1.30
CA VAL A 84 15.37 -4.37 1.04
C VAL A 84 15.08 -5.69 0.34
N VAL A 85 14.19 -6.48 0.94
CA VAL A 85 13.76 -7.78 0.42
C VAL A 85 12.60 -7.60 -0.55
N GLN A 86 12.60 -8.34 -1.66
CA GLN A 86 11.48 -8.37 -2.61
C GLN A 86 11.39 -9.71 -3.33
N PRO A 87 10.22 -10.08 -3.88
CA PRO A 87 10.13 -11.25 -4.74
C PRO A 87 11.00 -11.09 -6.01
N LYS A 88 11.57 -12.19 -6.52
CA LYS A 88 12.33 -12.20 -7.77
C LYS A 88 11.50 -11.68 -8.94
N VAL A 89 10.22 -12.09 -8.99
CA VAL A 89 9.26 -11.64 -9.99
C VAL A 89 8.37 -10.60 -9.32
N SER A 90 8.61 -9.35 -9.61
CA SER A 90 7.93 -8.24 -8.92
C SER A 90 7.88 -6.98 -9.79
N TYR A 91 7.19 -5.96 -9.29
CA TYR A 91 7.14 -4.66 -9.94
C TYR A 91 8.54 -4.01 -9.96
N PRO A 92 9.12 -3.69 -11.13
CA PRO A 92 10.52 -3.26 -11.24
C PRO A 92 10.89 -2.03 -10.39
N THR A 93 9.91 -1.21 -10.03
CA THR A 93 10.16 0.03 -9.28
C THR A 93 10.62 -0.25 -7.84
N TYR A 94 10.32 -1.42 -7.25
CA TYR A 94 10.84 -1.78 -5.93
C TYR A 94 12.37 -1.80 -5.93
N GLU A 95 12.97 -2.51 -6.88
CA GLU A 95 14.42 -2.58 -7.05
C GLU A 95 15.02 -1.21 -7.39
N ILE A 96 14.41 -0.51 -8.34
CA ILE A 96 14.92 0.80 -8.79
C ILE A 96 14.91 1.80 -7.64
N GLY A 97 13.83 1.90 -6.88
CA GLY A 97 13.74 2.81 -5.72
C GLY A 97 14.76 2.48 -4.64
N THR A 98 14.96 1.19 -4.35
CA THR A 98 15.98 0.73 -3.41
C THR A 98 17.39 1.11 -3.85
N GLN A 99 17.72 0.88 -5.12
CA GLN A 99 19.04 1.22 -5.69
C GLN A 99 19.29 2.73 -5.72
N LEU A 100 18.26 3.53 -6.02
CA LEU A 100 18.37 5.00 -6.02
C LEU A 100 18.67 5.56 -4.62
N ALA A 101 18.21 4.90 -3.57
CA ALA A 101 18.56 5.23 -2.19
C ALA A 101 19.97 4.76 -1.78
N GLY A 102 20.65 4.00 -2.63
CA GLY A 102 21.96 3.39 -2.33
C GLY A 102 21.87 2.09 -1.54
N ALA A 103 20.68 1.58 -1.25
CA ALA A 103 20.48 0.35 -0.50
C ALA A 103 20.62 -0.91 -1.40
N LYS A 104 20.82 -2.05 -0.75
CA LYS A 104 20.96 -3.36 -1.40
C LYS A 104 19.62 -4.02 -1.60
N VAL A 105 19.48 -4.78 -2.67
CA VAL A 105 18.28 -5.57 -2.98
C VAL A 105 18.54 -7.05 -2.74
N LEU A 106 17.69 -7.69 -1.93
CA LEU A 106 17.64 -9.13 -1.77
C LEU A 106 16.40 -9.68 -2.48
N LYS A 107 16.61 -10.46 -3.53
CA LYS A 107 15.53 -11.12 -4.28
C LYS A 107 15.34 -12.55 -3.80
N VAL A 108 14.14 -12.87 -3.32
CA VAL A 108 13.74 -14.22 -2.86
C VAL A 108 12.64 -14.79 -3.76
N ASP A 109 12.47 -16.10 -3.75
CA ASP A 109 11.40 -16.74 -4.54
C ASP A 109 10.03 -16.42 -3.96
N ASP A 110 9.92 -16.48 -2.63
CA ASP A 110 8.71 -16.18 -1.88
C ASP A 110 9.09 -15.42 -0.59
N VAL A 111 8.54 -14.23 -0.39
CA VAL A 111 8.79 -13.44 0.84
C VAL A 111 8.11 -14.03 2.07
N ALA A 112 7.12 -14.91 1.89
CA ALA A 112 6.52 -15.64 3.01
C ALA A 112 7.40 -16.80 3.51
N ASP A 113 8.40 -17.22 2.73
CA ASP A 113 9.50 -18.03 3.26
C ASP A 113 10.46 -17.11 4.05
N VAL A 114 10.07 -16.80 5.28
CA VAL A 114 10.81 -15.87 6.15
C VAL A 114 12.23 -16.36 6.45
N ALA A 115 12.51 -17.66 6.35
CA ALA A 115 13.84 -18.20 6.53
C ALA A 115 14.82 -17.70 5.47
N SER A 116 14.34 -17.33 4.29
CA SER A 116 15.16 -16.84 3.18
C SER A 116 15.76 -15.45 3.42
N TRP A 117 15.25 -14.68 4.39
CA TRP A 117 15.68 -13.29 4.59
C TRP A 117 15.84 -12.86 6.06
N ARG A 118 15.11 -13.45 7.03
CA ARG A 118 15.10 -12.96 8.42
C ARG A 118 16.49 -12.98 9.12
N ASN A 119 17.40 -13.84 8.67
CA ASN A 119 18.75 -13.95 9.22
C ASN A 119 19.81 -13.24 8.37
N VAL A 120 19.42 -12.53 7.31
CA VAL A 120 20.33 -11.77 6.47
C VAL A 120 20.64 -10.44 7.16
N PRO A 121 21.92 -10.15 7.44
CA PRO A 121 22.31 -8.89 8.09
C PRO A 121 21.86 -7.68 7.27
N GLY A 122 21.39 -6.64 7.96
CA GLY A 122 21.02 -5.37 7.35
C GLY A 122 19.63 -5.33 6.72
N VAL A 123 18.79 -6.36 6.81
CA VAL A 123 17.40 -6.32 6.34
C VAL A 123 16.63 -5.26 7.12
N LYS A 124 16.07 -4.28 6.38
CA LYS A 124 15.33 -3.13 6.90
C LYS A 124 13.90 -3.04 6.39
N ALA A 125 13.61 -3.64 5.24
CA ALA A 125 12.26 -3.69 4.71
C ALA A 125 12.01 -4.93 3.86
N VAL A 126 10.73 -5.31 3.78
CA VAL A 126 10.24 -6.42 2.96
C VAL A 126 9.05 -5.94 2.12
N TRP A 127 9.19 -5.99 0.79
CA TRP A 127 8.08 -5.73 -0.12
C TRP A 127 7.15 -6.93 -0.22
N VAL A 128 5.87 -6.69 0.03
CA VAL A 128 4.76 -7.61 -0.22
C VAL A 128 3.88 -7.00 -1.29
N ASN A 129 3.47 -7.76 -2.29
CA ASN A 129 2.52 -7.31 -3.31
C ASN A 129 1.41 -8.34 -3.47
N SER A 130 0.24 -8.05 -2.93
CA SER A 130 -0.90 -8.96 -2.93
C SER A 130 -2.20 -8.19 -3.17
N PRO A 131 -2.87 -8.45 -4.30
CA PRO A 131 -2.52 -9.32 -5.42
C PRO A 131 -1.26 -8.88 -6.16
N CYS A 132 -0.45 -9.85 -6.57
CA CYS A 132 0.87 -9.61 -7.14
C CYS A 132 0.81 -9.16 -8.62
N ASN A 133 1.58 -8.15 -8.96
CA ASN A 133 1.92 -7.81 -10.33
C ASN A 133 3.33 -8.34 -10.65
N PRO A 134 3.51 -9.32 -11.57
CA PRO A 134 2.57 -9.69 -12.64
C PRO A 134 1.82 -11.02 -12.44
N THR A 135 2.05 -11.76 -11.35
CA THR A 135 1.61 -13.17 -11.25
C THR A 135 0.13 -13.34 -10.94
N GLY A 136 -0.51 -12.32 -10.30
CA GLY A 136 -1.87 -12.41 -9.78
C GLY A 136 -1.99 -13.18 -8.46
N GLU A 137 -0.89 -13.65 -7.89
CA GLU A 137 -0.89 -14.38 -6.62
C GLU A 137 -1.46 -13.53 -5.50
N VAL A 138 -2.30 -14.16 -4.66
CA VAL A 138 -2.90 -13.54 -3.48
C VAL A 138 -2.41 -14.29 -2.24
N TYR A 139 -1.86 -13.55 -1.28
CA TYR A 139 -1.45 -14.12 0.00
C TYR A 139 -2.65 -14.23 0.95
N SER A 140 -2.68 -15.31 1.73
CA SER A 140 -3.63 -15.42 2.85
C SER A 140 -3.23 -14.47 3.99
N ALA A 141 -4.19 -14.15 4.86
CA ALA A 141 -3.94 -13.35 6.06
C ALA A 141 -2.85 -13.99 6.94
N GLU A 142 -2.88 -15.31 7.11
CA GLU A 142 -1.87 -16.06 7.87
C GLU A 142 -0.45 -15.89 7.29
N ARG A 143 -0.30 -15.98 5.96
CA ARG A 143 1.00 -15.75 5.30
C ARG A 143 1.50 -14.33 5.51
N MET A 144 0.62 -13.33 5.37
CA MET A 144 0.96 -11.93 5.59
C MET A 144 1.31 -11.65 7.05
N ALA A 145 0.55 -12.20 8.00
CA ALA A 145 0.83 -12.09 9.43
C ALA A 145 2.21 -12.69 9.78
N GLY A 146 2.56 -13.83 9.20
CA GLY A 146 3.88 -14.45 9.36
C GLY A 146 5.03 -13.53 8.92
N ILE A 147 4.85 -12.81 7.81
CA ILE A 147 5.82 -11.81 7.33
C ILE A 147 5.92 -10.64 8.32
N VAL A 148 4.77 -10.11 8.79
CA VAL A 148 4.73 -8.99 9.75
C VAL A 148 5.46 -9.36 11.04
N VAL A 149 5.17 -10.54 11.61
CA VAL A 149 5.83 -11.02 12.83
C VAL A 149 7.34 -11.11 12.63
N ALA A 150 7.78 -11.79 11.57
CA ALA A 150 9.20 -11.98 11.31
C ALA A 150 9.94 -10.66 11.02
N ALA A 151 9.30 -9.71 10.35
CA ALA A 151 9.87 -8.39 10.10
C ALA A 151 10.04 -7.60 11.41
N ARG A 152 9.04 -7.61 12.28
CA ARG A 152 9.09 -6.95 13.60
C ARG A 152 10.19 -7.52 14.49
N GLU A 153 10.40 -8.85 14.48
CA GLU A 153 11.46 -9.50 15.27
C GLU A 153 12.87 -8.97 14.94
N ILE A 154 13.09 -8.49 13.74
CA ILE A 154 14.38 -7.94 13.28
C ILE A 154 14.38 -6.42 13.10
N GLY A 155 13.28 -5.73 13.46
CA GLY A 155 13.12 -4.29 13.30
C GLY A 155 13.05 -3.84 11.85
N ALA A 156 12.51 -4.68 10.95
CA ALA A 156 12.28 -4.36 9.56
C ALA A 156 10.83 -3.90 9.31
N VAL A 157 10.62 -3.08 8.28
CA VAL A 157 9.31 -2.56 7.86
C VAL A 157 8.70 -3.45 6.78
N VAL A 158 7.42 -3.77 6.91
CA VAL A 158 6.65 -4.41 5.85
C VAL A 158 6.05 -3.34 4.94
N LEU A 159 6.35 -3.40 3.65
CA LEU A 159 5.88 -2.50 2.61
C LEU A 159 4.87 -3.27 1.75
N SER A 160 3.57 -3.09 2.01
CA SER A 160 2.50 -3.81 1.32
C SER A 160 1.94 -2.98 0.17
N ASP A 161 2.23 -3.38 -1.07
CA ASP A 161 1.62 -2.79 -2.26
C ASP A 161 0.29 -3.49 -2.57
N GLU A 162 -0.81 -2.83 -2.23
CA GLU A 162 -2.17 -3.33 -2.35
C GLU A 162 -2.96 -2.68 -3.50
N CYS A 163 -2.27 -2.15 -4.51
CA CYS A 163 -2.91 -1.43 -5.62
C CYS A 163 -3.95 -2.24 -6.40
N TYR A 164 -3.93 -3.57 -6.30
CA TYR A 164 -4.88 -4.48 -6.95
C TYR A 164 -5.88 -5.12 -5.98
N ALA A 165 -5.90 -4.73 -4.72
CA ALA A 165 -6.68 -5.39 -3.66
C ALA A 165 -8.19 -5.49 -3.95
N LEU A 166 -8.78 -4.52 -4.66
CA LEU A 166 -10.19 -4.53 -5.05
C LEU A 166 -10.43 -5.01 -6.50
N MET A 167 -9.41 -5.55 -7.17
CA MET A 167 -9.49 -6.09 -8.53
C MET A 167 -9.70 -7.60 -8.48
N GLN A 168 -10.84 -8.06 -7.95
CA GLN A 168 -11.17 -9.47 -7.83
C GLN A 168 -12.23 -9.88 -8.85
N TRP A 169 -12.04 -11.07 -9.43
CA TRP A 169 -13.07 -11.73 -10.21
C TRP A 169 -13.84 -12.67 -9.28
N ARG A 170 -15.17 -12.52 -9.24
CA ARG A 170 -16.05 -13.48 -8.59
C ARG A 170 -16.55 -14.45 -9.64
N ASP A 171 -16.55 -15.74 -9.34
CA ASP A 171 -17.26 -16.72 -10.14
C ASP A 171 -18.76 -16.49 -9.93
N ALA A 172 -19.46 -16.12 -11.00
CA ALA A 172 -20.92 -15.88 -10.99
C ALA A 172 -21.75 -17.08 -10.52
N VAL A 173 -21.12 -18.24 -10.32
CA VAL A 173 -21.75 -19.48 -9.88
C VAL A 173 -22.04 -19.49 -8.37
N ASN A 174 -21.30 -18.71 -7.57
CA ASN A 174 -21.47 -18.67 -6.11
C ASN A 174 -22.40 -17.55 -5.62
N ASP A 175 -22.86 -16.65 -6.51
CA ASP A 175 -23.77 -15.56 -6.14
C ASP A 175 -25.23 -16.04 -5.91
N ALA A 176 -25.54 -17.33 -6.12
CA ALA A 176 -26.92 -17.86 -6.04
C ALA A 176 -27.40 -18.13 -4.59
N GLU A 177 -26.55 -18.05 -3.59
CA GLU A 177 -26.92 -18.36 -2.19
C GLU A 177 -26.98 -17.14 -1.25
N GLY A 178 -27.23 -15.94 -1.81
CA GLY A 178 -27.77 -14.82 -1.02
C GLY A 178 -26.94 -14.31 0.16
N GLU A 179 -25.73 -14.77 0.34
CA GLU A 179 -24.78 -14.16 1.28
C GLU A 179 -24.09 -12.98 0.58
N ALA A 180 -24.70 -11.80 0.78
CA ALA A 180 -24.01 -10.51 0.60
C ALA A 180 -22.89 -10.40 1.66
N ASP A 181 -22.18 -11.50 1.91
CA ASP A 181 -21.08 -11.51 2.84
C ASP A 181 -19.82 -11.12 2.10
N SER A 182 -19.44 -9.92 2.50
CA SER A 182 -18.13 -9.35 2.31
C SER A 182 -17.63 -9.42 0.86
N LEU A 183 -17.30 -8.30 0.34
CA LEU A 183 -16.10 -8.14 -0.46
C LEU A 183 -14.99 -8.92 0.28
N ALA A 184 -14.91 -10.23 0.08
CA ALA A 184 -13.79 -11.02 0.52
C ALA A 184 -12.60 -10.46 -0.25
N SER A 185 -12.26 -9.25 0.15
CA SER A 185 -11.13 -8.50 -0.32
C SER A 185 -9.91 -9.34 0.00
N THR A 186 -8.94 -9.31 -0.85
CA THR A 186 -7.61 -9.79 -0.49
C THR A 186 -7.26 -9.23 0.88
N PRO A 187 -6.59 -9.99 1.74
CA PRO A 187 -6.19 -9.49 3.05
C PRO A 187 -5.46 -8.16 2.95
N CYS A 188 -5.75 -7.25 3.88
CA CYS A 188 -5.01 -6.00 4.02
C CYS A 188 -3.93 -6.18 5.09
N ALA A 189 -2.74 -5.65 4.85
CA ALA A 189 -1.68 -5.72 5.85
C ALA A 189 -2.01 -4.96 7.15
N LEU A 190 -3.00 -4.08 7.14
CA LEU A 190 -3.51 -3.36 8.32
C LEU A 190 -4.75 -4.00 8.96
N CYS A 191 -5.27 -5.12 8.42
CA CYS A 191 -6.33 -5.84 9.12
C CYS A 191 -5.82 -6.47 10.40
N ASP A 192 -6.69 -6.58 11.40
CA ASP A 192 -6.33 -7.05 12.76
C ASP A 192 -5.69 -8.44 12.76
N ASP A 193 -6.19 -9.34 11.93
CA ASP A 193 -5.66 -10.70 11.74
C ASP A 193 -4.28 -10.75 11.05
N VAL A 194 -3.82 -9.64 10.47
CA VAL A 194 -2.51 -9.51 9.83
C VAL A 194 -1.55 -8.67 10.68
N CYS A 195 -1.97 -7.45 11.06
CA CYS A 195 -1.11 -6.54 11.83
C CYS A 195 -1.15 -6.78 13.35
N LEU A 196 -2.02 -7.68 13.83
CA LEU A 196 -2.15 -8.06 15.24
C LEU A 196 -2.48 -6.85 16.15
N GLY A 197 -3.41 -6.02 15.70
CA GLY A 197 -3.90 -4.87 16.45
C GLY A 197 -2.97 -3.65 16.49
N SER A 198 -1.90 -3.63 15.70
CA SER A 198 -0.97 -2.50 15.64
C SER A 198 -0.41 -2.30 14.24
N ALA A 199 -0.37 -1.05 13.77
CA ALA A 199 0.28 -0.71 12.50
C ALA A 199 1.81 -0.60 12.60
N GLU A 200 2.41 -0.81 13.78
CA GLU A 200 3.84 -0.69 13.99
C GLU A 200 4.64 -1.48 12.94
N GLY A 201 5.55 -0.79 12.24
CA GLY A 201 6.39 -1.37 11.21
C GLY A 201 5.66 -1.82 9.94
N VAL A 202 4.41 -1.39 9.70
CA VAL A 202 3.63 -1.75 8.50
C VAL A 202 3.22 -0.51 7.75
N LEU A 203 3.49 -0.47 6.43
CA LEU A 203 3.04 0.55 5.50
C LEU A 203 2.31 -0.09 4.33
N VAL A 204 1.10 0.37 4.05
CA VAL A 204 0.28 -0.04 2.89
C VAL A 204 0.29 1.07 1.85
N LEU A 205 0.58 0.72 0.61
CA LEU A 205 0.48 1.61 -0.54
C LEU A 205 -0.77 1.25 -1.35
N TYR A 206 -1.60 2.24 -1.61
CA TYR A 206 -2.84 2.06 -2.37
C TYR A 206 -3.04 3.15 -3.42
N SER A 207 -3.70 2.80 -4.52
CA SER A 207 -3.93 3.72 -5.64
C SER A 207 -5.32 3.58 -6.22
N LEU A 208 -5.95 4.69 -6.58
CA LEU A 208 -7.20 4.71 -7.33
C LEU A 208 -7.00 4.39 -8.82
N SER A 209 -5.77 4.21 -9.27
CA SER A 209 -5.42 3.95 -10.67
C SER A 209 -6.14 2.72 -11.25
N LYS A 210 -6.34 1.67 -10.42
CA LYS A 210 -6.93 0.41 -10.86
C LYS A 210 -8.40 0.32 -10.50
N GLN A 211 -8.74 0.41 -9.21
CA GLN A 211 -10.12 0.30 -8.75
C GLN A 211 -11.08 1.31 -9.40
N SER A 212 -10.61 2.53 -9.70
CA SER A 212 -11.44 3.64 -10.17
C SER A 212 -11.09 4.14 -11.58
N ASN A 213 -10.29 3.37 -12.32
CA ASN A 213 -9.82 3.74 -13.67
C ASN A 213 -9.12 5.11 -13.75
N MET A 214 -8.47 5.52 -12.65
CA MET A 214 -7.89 6.87 -12.48
C MET A 214 -6.36 6.90 -12.68
N ALA A 215 -5.79 6.03 -13.50
CA ALA A 215 -4.34 5.93 -13.65
C ALA A 215 -3.68 7.26 -14.05
N GLY A 216 -4.33 8.06 -14.90
CA GLY A 216 -3.84 9.37 -15.34
C GLY A 216 -3.97 10.50 -14.30
N TYR A 217 -4.81 10.32 -13.29
CA TYR A 217 -5.07 11.35 -12.26
C TYR A 217 -4.03 11.39 -11.16
N ARG A 218 -3.18 10.38 -11.10
CA ARG A 218 -2.07 10.29 -10.13
C ARG A 218 -2.52 10.40 -8.67
N THR A 219 -3.57 9.68 -8.28
CA THR A 219 -4.13 9.69 -6.93
C THR A 219 -3.82 8.40 -6.22
N ALA A 220 -3.07 8.49 -5.14
CA ALA A 220 -2.67 7.37 -4.31
C ALA A 220 -2.37 7.85 -2.88
N PHE A 221 -2.15 6.92 -1.97
CA PHE A 221 -1.78 7.21 -0.59
C PHE A 221 -0.97 6.06 0.02
N ILE A 222 -0.26 6.40 1.09
CA ILE A 222 0.38 5.45 2.00
C ILE A 222 -0.37 5.53 3.32
N ALA A 223 -0.66 4.38 3.92
CA ALA A 223 -1.26 4.28 5.26
C ALA A 223 -0.48 3.29 6.10
N GLY A 224 -0.39 3.49 7.39
CA GLY A 224 0.28 2.57 8.31
C GLY A 224 0.87 3.26 9.52
N ASP A 225 1.95 2.70 10.03
CA ASP A 225 2.65 3.18 11.23
C ASP A 225 2.73 4.70 11.31
N GLU A 226 2.04 5.29 12.29
CA GLU A 226 1.93 6.75 12.45
C GLU A 226 3.29 7.44 12.60
N SER A 227 4.26 6.78 13.23
CA SER A 227 5.60 7.31 13.43
C SER A 227 6.38 7.38 12.11
N LEU A 228 6.25 6.35 11.27
CA LEU A 228 6.85 6.31 9.94
C LEU A 228 6.19 7.33 9.01
N ILE A 229 4.85 7.43 9.03
CA ILE A 229 4.11 8.44 8.25
C ILE A 229 4.50 9.85 8.67
N ALA A 230 4.60 10.14 9.97
CA ALA A 230 5.04 11.44 10.47
C ALA A 230 6.46 11.78 10.01
N SER A 231 7.39 10.82 10.06
CA SER A 231 8.76 11.00 9.58
C SER A 231 8.81 11.31 8.08
N MET A 232 8.05 10.56 7.26
CA MET A 232 8.00 10.78 5.81
C MET A 232 7.36 12.12 5.43
N SER A 233 6.38 12.60 6.21
CA SER A 233 5.68 13.87 5.95
C SER A 233 6.50 15.11 6.32
N ALA A 234 7.65 14.96 6.94
CA ALA A 234 8.55 16.04 7.28
C ALA A 234 9.36 16.55 6.06
N TYR A 235 9.32 15.85 4.93
CA TYR A 235 9.98 16.17 3.67
C TYR A 235 8.97 16.58 2.60
#